data_f169599724d87cf18904b1865d28b2c5
#
_entry.id   f169599724d87cf18904b1865d28b2c5
#
_cell.length_a   1.000
_cell.length_b   1.000
_cell.length_c   1.000
_cell.angle_alpha   90.00
_cell.angle_beta   90.00
_cell.angle_gamma   90.00
#
_symmetry.space_group_name_H-M   'P 1'
#
loop_
_entity.id
_entity.type
_entity.pdbx_description
1 polymer ?
#
loop_
_entity_poly.entity_id
_entity_poly.type
_entity_poly.pdbx_seq_one_letter_code
_entity_poly.pdbx_strand_id
1 'polypeptide(L)'
;MLWKRLYTGRGRRFFSVYNAKFISNDGGIFVFGADGSNVFDIDGLSGMTMTLTKSQTYSRVGENVSSKATGGRTLTINGRIYNNISSVKSSMLRTFGAFTAGKLIFDDKFYISAIVKDTPTVSPKRNDGAFMLRLFAPDPYFRDLKTQYVEFSSTTANFTFPFTLSEKTFVLGSVAPTMTANAYNDGDAPTAYTLAITALQTITNPRLSCGNKYIAFAMTLEENDELIVWRDDDGSFHADLHQSGGDKVLDSVQYLDDGSTLFELGVGDNNLVVSNREGVAMGVVVSFNSPFSGVSEA
;
A
#
# COMPACT_ATOMS: atom_id res chain seq x y z
N MET A 1 4.55 -22.83 16.05
CA MET A 1 5.17 -23.06 17.38
C MET A 1 6.25 -24.09 17.26
N LEU A 2 7.48 -23.72 16.92
CA LEU A 2 8.64 -24.62 16.94
C LEU A 2 9.91 -23.82 17.23
N TRP A 3 10.21 -23.70 18.51
CA TRP A 3 11.50 -23.26 19.00
C TRP A 3 12.53 -24.32 18.63
N LYS A 4 13.24 -24.16 17.51
CA LYS A 4 14.46 -24.94 17.28
C LYS A 4 15.65 -24.26 17.98
N ARG A 5 15.81 -24.56 19.28
CA ARG A 5 17.10 -24.42 19.96
C ARG A 5 18.01 -25.53 19.44
N LEU A 6 18.89 -25.22 18.54
CA LEU A 6 20.06 -26.03 18.25
C LEU A 6 21.21 -25.59 19.19
N TYR A 7 21.37 -26.29 20.31
CA TYR A 7 22.56 -26.20 21.13
C TYR A 7 23.67 -27.03 20.44
N THR A 8 24.64 -26.36 19.82
CA THR A 8 25.95 -26.96 19.54
C THR A 8 26.99 -26.07 20.21
N GLY A 9 27.88 -26.72 20.95
CA GLY A 9 28.82 -26.14 21.92
C GLY A 9 29.64 -24.97 21.41
N ARG A 10 29.86 -24.00 22.33
CA ARG A 10 30.76 -22.84 22.24
C ARG A 10 30.42 -21.82 21.16
N GLY A 11 29.36 -21.07 21.42
CA GLY A 11 28.99 -19.86 20.68
C GLY A 11 27.47 -19.76 20.57
N ARG A 12 26.83 -18.97 21.44
CA ARG A 12 25.42 -18.65 21.28
C ARG A 12 25.27 -17.85 19.99
N ARG A 13 24.88 -18.51 18.90
CA ARG A 13 24.39 -17.83 17.71
C ARG A 13 22.92 -17.44 18.02
N PHE A 14 22.71 -16.21 18.34
CA PHE A 14 21.37 -15.65 18.34
C PHE A 14 21.00 -15.39 16.87
N PHE A 15 20.03 -16.11 16.36
CA PHE A 15 19.47 -15.79 15.05
C PHE A 15 18.57 -14.58 15.20
N SER A 16 18.52 -13.73 14.18
CA SER A 16 17.50 -12.71 14.08
C SER A 16 16.13 -13.40 14.11
N VAL A 17 15.24 -12.92 14.96
CA VAL A 17 13.86 -13.44 15.04
C VAL A 17 13.07 -12.88 13.86
N TYR A 18 13.51 -11.72 13.33
CA TYR A 18 12.84 -11.01 12.26
C TYR A 18 13.74 -10.93 11.01
N ASN A 19 13.16 -11.26 9.85
CA ASN A 19 13.75 -10.92 8.56
C ASN A 19 13.24 -9.52 8.19
N ALA A 20 14.02 -8.51 8.52
CA ALA A 20 13.64 -7.13 8.29
C ALA A 20 14.68 -6.41 7.42
N LYS A 21 14.19 -5.56 6.51
CA LYS A 21 15.03 -4.66 5.71
C LYS A 21 14.40 -3.27 5.64
N PHE A 22 15.23 -2.25 5.69
CA PHE A 22 14.80 -0.88 5.48
C PHE A 22 15.34 -0.38 4.14
N ILE A 23 14.47 0.22 3.35
CA ILE A 23 14.80 0.84 2.06
C ILE A 23 14.43 2.30 2.18
N SER A 24 15.45 3.18 2.19
CA SER A 24 15.22 4.62 2.21
C SER A 24 14.76 5.13 0.85
N ASN A 25 14.02 6.23 0.83
CA ASN A 25 13.58 6.86 -0.41
C ASN A 25 14.78 7.36 -1.27
N ASP A 26 15.93 7.60 -0.64
CA ASP A 26 17.19 7.97 -1.31
C ASP A 26 17.97 6.78 -1.87
N GLY A 27 17.39 5.57 -1.83
CA GLY A 27 17.98 4.35 -2.36
C GLY A 27 18.93 3.61 -1.41
N GLY A 28 19.11 4.07 -0.17
CA GLY A 28 19.88 3.36 0.86
C GLY A 28 19.15 2.09 1.31
N ILE A 29 19.85 0.97 1.40
CA ILE A 29 19.28 -0.30 1.86
C ILE A 29 20.06 -0.80 3.07
N PHE A 30 19.35 -1.17 4.14
CA PHE A 30 19.91 -1.86 5.29
C PHE A 30 19.13 -3.14 5.57
N VAL A 31 19.84 -4.28 5.57
CA VAL A 31 19.26 -5.60 5.85
C VAL A 31 19.69 -6.05 7.23
N PHE A 32 18.75 -6.20 8.13
CA PHE A 32 19.02 -6.70 9.46
C PHE A 32 19.37 -8.19 9.40
N GLY A 33 20.47 -8.57 10.02
CA GLY A 33 20.97 -9.94 10.02
C GLY A 33 22.05 -10.25 8.98
N ALA A 34 22.11 -9.54 7.86
CA ALA A 34 23.09 -9.82 6.79
C ALA A 34 24.52 -9.45 7.16
N ASP A 35 24.72 -8.32 7.86
CA ASP A 35 26.04 -7.76 8.18
C ASP A 35 26.49 -8.04 9.63
N GLY A 36 25.91 -9.07 10.26
CA GLY A 36 26.21 -9.41 11.66
C GLY A 36 25.39 -8.60 12.68
N SER A 37 24.39 -7.85 12.25
CA SER A 37 23.37 -7.25 13.10
C SER A 37 22.20 -8.20 13.25
N ASN A 38 21.76 -8.48 14.47
CA ASN A 38 20.58 -9.29 14.73
C ASN A 38 19.53 -8.46 15.48
N VAL A 39 18.32 -8.48 15.00
CA VAL A 39 17.15 -7.93 15.68
C VAL A 39 16.54 -9.02 16.55
N PHE A 40 16.25 -8.73 17.81
CA PHE A 40 15.58 -9.66 18.70
C PHE A 40 14.28 -9.15 19.26
N ASP A 41 13.98 -7.88 19.05
CA ASP A 41 12.73 -7.29 19.51
C ASP A 41 12.37 -6.09 18.63
N ILE A 42 11.14 -6.06 18.18
CA ILE A 42 10.54 -4.91 17.51
C ILE A 42 9.24 -4.59 18.24
N ASP A 43 9.27 -3.53 19.00
CA ASP A 43 8.07 -3.01 19.66
C ASP A 43 7.25 -2.17 18.67
N GLY A 44 5.92 -2.27 18.76
CA GLY A 44 4.99 -1.56 17.88
C GLY A 44 4.49 -2.37 16.67
N LEU A 45 4.77 -3.66 16.55
CA LEU A 45 4.23 -4.53 15.49
C LEU A 45 2.74 -4.80 15.64
N SER A 46 2.22 -4.75 16.87
CA SER A 46 0.80 -4.93 17.18
C SER A 46 0.30 -3.75 18.00
N GLY A 47 -1.01 -3.56 17.99
CA GLY A 47 -1.65 -2.47 18.70
C GLY A 47 -1.47 -1.11 18.03
N MET A 48 -2.54 -0.34 18.02
CA MET A 48 -2.58 1.01 17.46
C MET A 48 -2.93 2.02 18.55
N THR A 49 -2.34 3.19 18.48
CA THR A 49 -2.68 4.28 19.41
C THR A 49 -3.95 4.97 18.92
N MET A 50 -4.98 4.95 19.75
CA MET A 50 -6.25 5.63 19.48
C MET A 50 -6.44 6.78 20.45
N THR A 51 -6.85 7.92 19.94
CA THR A 51 -7.21 9.09 20.73
C THR A 51 -8.72 9.27 20.66
N LEU A 52 -9.34 9.34 21.84
CA LEU A 52 -10.76 9.60 22.00
C LEU A 52 -10.95 10.97 22.66
N THR A 53 -11.65 11.87 22.00
CA THR A 53 -12.10 13.10 22.65
C THR A 53 -13.41 12.82 23.36
N LYS A 54 -13.40 12.95 24.68
CA LYS A 54 -14.51 12.60 25.54
C LYS A 54 -15.07 13.85 26.22
N SER A 55 -16.38 13.86 26.44
CA SER A 55 -17.07 14.88 27.25
C SER A 55 -18.02 14.22 28.24
N GLN A 56 -18.07 14.73 29.45
CA GLN A 56 -19.02 14.28 30.48
C GLN A 56 -20.11 15.34 30.66
N THR A 57 -21.34 14.93 30.57
CA THR A 57 -22.49 15.80 30.86
C THR A 57 -22.89 15.63 32.32
N TYR A 58 -23.08 16.74 33.03
CA TYR A 58 -23.53 16.76 34.42
C TYR A 58 -24.82 15.90 34.55
N SER A 59 -24.86 15.03 35.55
CA SER A 59 -25.97 14.12 35.85
C SER A 59 -26.17 12.89 34.92
N ARG A 60 -25.24 12.59 34.03
CA ARG A 60 -25.31 11.37 33.20
C ARG A 60 -24.21 10.40 33.61
N VAL A 61 -24.56 9.12 33.75
CA VAL A 61 -23.57 8.05 33.91
C VAL A 61 -22.89 7.76 32.55
N GLY A 62 -21.54 7.83 32.54
CA GLY A 62 -20.74 7.57 31.36
C GLY A 62 -20.26 8.84 30.65
N GLU A 63 -19.44 8.65 29.60
CA GLU A 63 -18.83 9.70 28.80
C GLU A 63 -19.38 9.68 27.36
N ASN A 64 -19.53 10.83 26.76
CA ASN A 64 -19.81 10.94 25.33
C ASN A 64 -18.50 11.04 24.57
N VAL A 65 -18.33 10.26 23.51
CA VAL A 65 -17.18 10.33 22.60
C VAL A 65 -17.54 11.25 21.44
N SER A 66 -16.90 12.41 21.36
CA SER A 66 -17.15 13.42 20.33
C SER A 66 -16.28 13.24 19.09
N SER A 67 -15.06 12.73 19.24
CA SER A 67 -14.20 12.40 18.09
C SER A 67 -13.33 11.18 18.38
N LYS A 68 -12.92 10.52 17.30
CA LYS A 68 -12.02 9.36 17.31
C LYS A 68 -10.93 9.62 16.29
N ALA A 69 -9.68 9.45 16.67
CA ALA A 69 -8.54 9.54 15.75
C ALA A 69 -7.57 8.37 15.99
N THR A 70 -7.03 7.84 14.93
CA THR A 70 -5.92 6.88 14.98
C THR A 70 -4.64 7.67 14.83
N GLY A 71 -3.74 7.55 15.81
CA GLY A 71 -2.42 8.18 15.75
C GLY A 71 -1.43 7.39 14.91
N GLY A 72 -0.34 8.06 14.51
CA GLY A 72 0.79 7.38 13.91
C GLY A 72 1.41 6.35 14.86
N ARG A 73 2.20 5.44 14.30
CA ARG A 73 2.84 4.34 15.02
C ARG A 73 4.32 4.61 15.22
N THR A 74 4.82 4.33 16.42
CA THR A 74 6.27 4.31 16.66
C THR A 74 6.74 2.86 16.71
N LEU A 75 7.74 2.54 15.90
CA LEU A 75 8.41 1.25 15.89
C LEU A 75 9.75 1.40 16.58
N THR A 76 10.03 0.57 17.60
CA THR A 76 11.32 0.53 18.27
C THR A 76 12.01 -0.79 17.98
N ILE A 77 13.13 -0.71 17.26
CA ILE A 77 13.91 -1.88 16.84
C ILE A 77 15.10 -2.01 17.78
N ASN A 78 15.16 -3.10 18.51
CA ASN A 78 16.23 -3.45 19.43
C ASN A 78 17.03 -4.62 18.88
N GLY A 79 18.35 -4.50 18.89
CA GLY A 79 19.21 -5.55 18.38
C GLY A 79 20.64 -5.50 18.89
N ARG A 80 21.47 -6.38 18.35
CA ARG A 80 22.91 -6.46 18.62
C ARG A 80 23.73 -6.67 17.38
N ILE A 81 24.90 -6.07 17.37
CA ILE A 81 25.92 -6.24 16.33
C ILE A 81 27.02 -7.12 16.92
N TYR A 82 27.25 -8.28 16.33
CA TYR A 82 28.24 -9.27 16.82
C TYR A 82 29.57 -9.20 16.09
N ASN A 83 29.56 -8.78 14.83
CA ASN A 83 30.75 -8.69 14.00
C ASN A 83 30.85 -7.33 13.34
N ASN A 84 32.09 -6.86 13.06
CA ASN A 84 32.35 -5.64 12.31
C ASN A 84 31.58 -4.40 12.83
N ILE A 85 31.52 -4.23 14.16
CA ILE A 85 30.69 -3.21 14.82
C ILE A 85 30.88 -1.82 14.19
N SER A 86 32.13 -1.43 13.90
CA SER A 86 32.42 -0.10 13.31
C SER A 86 31.83 0.05 11.91
N SER A 87 31.95 -0.98 11.07
CA SER A 87 31.43 -0.98 9.70
C SER A 87 29.90 -0.95 9.70
N VAL A 88 29.28 -1.85 10.47
CA VAL A 88 27.81 -1.94 10.60
C VAL A 88 27.25 -0.65 11.19
N LYS A 89 27.88 -0.10 12.22
CA LYS A 89 27.48 1.21 12.79
C LYS A 89 27.55 2.32 11.75
N SER A 90 28.62 2.39 10.96
CA SER A 90 28.75 3.40 9.91
C SER A 90 27.68 3.24 8.82
N SER A 91 27.36 2.00 8.43
CA SER A 91 26.28 1.69 7.49
C SER A 91 24.92 2.09 8.06
N MET A 92 24.64 1.73 9.32
CA MET A 92 23.40 2.14 9.99
C MET A 92 23.23 3.66 10.04
N LEU A 93 24.27 4.39 10.48
CA LEU A 93 24.21 5.85 10.58
C LEU A 93 24.04 6.54 9.21
N ARG A 94 24.53 5.91 8.15
CA ARG A 94 24.36 6.42 6.78
C ARG A 94 22.94 6.19 6.27
N THR A 95 22.38 5.00 6.50
CA THR A 95 21.04 4.64 6.02
C THR A 95 19.93 5.25 6.88
N PHE A 96 20.13 5.33 8.20
CA PHE A 96 19.16 5.89 9.13
C PHE A 96 19.55 7.29 9.60
N GLY A 97 19.80 8.17 8.64
CA GLY A 97 20.02 9.60 8.93
C GLY A 97 18.79 10.26 9.54
N ALA A 98 18.96 11.44 10.13
CA ALA A 98 17.84 12.19 10.70
C ALA A 98 16.80 12.51 9.62
N PHE A 99 15.52 12.26 9.92
CA PHE A 99 14.38 12.47 9.02
C PHE A 99 14.37 11.66 7.73
N THR A 100 15.26 10.68 7.58
CA THR A 100 15.22 9.78 6.42
C THR A 100 13.89 9.03 6.41
N ALA A 101 13.14 9.18 5.33
CA ALA A 101 11.93 8.43 5.07
C ALA A 101 12.22 7.17 4.25
N GLY A 102 11.45 6.12 4.44
CA GLY A 102 11.61 4.88 3.71
C GLY A 102 10.58 3.83 4.09
N LYS A 103 10.76 2.64 3.55
CA LYS A 103 9.90 1.48 3.82
C LYS A 103 10.64 0.46 4.67
N LEU A 104 10.06 0.10 5.81
CA LEU A 104 10.50 -1.05 6.60
C LEU A 104 9.71 -2.26 6.15
N ILE A 105 10.40 -3.27 5.64
CA ILE A 105 9.81 -4.49 5.09
C ILE A 105 10.08 -5.63 6.04
N PHE A 106 9.05 -6.44 6.31
CA PHE A 106 9.07 -7.60 7.19
C PHE A 106 8.79 -8.87 6.40
N ASP A 107 9.63 -9.88 6.57
CA ASP A 107 9.50 -11.24 6.03
C ASP A 107 9.21 -11.28 4.51
N ASP A 108 9.65 -10.24 3.79
CA ASP A 108 9.35 -10.03 2.37
C ASP A 108 7.84 -10.11 2.03
N LYS A 109 7.00 -9.88 3.03
CA LYS A 109 5.54 -9.96 2.90
C LYS A 109 4.84 -8.64 3.21
N PHE A 110 5.24 -7.94 4.26
CA PHE A 110 4.62 -6.70 4.70
C PHE A 110 5.60 -5.54 4.68
N TYR A 111 5.11 -4.34 4.47
CA TYR A 111 5.88 -3.12 4.64
C TYR A 111 5.10 -2.06 5.43
N ILE A 112 5.82 -1.12 5.99
CA ILE A 112 5.28 0.10 6.58
C ILE A 112 6.16 1.28 6.15
N SER A 113 5.53 2.35 5.68
CA SER A 113 6.21 3.62 5.38
C SER A 113 6.54 4.34 6.69
N ALA A 114 7.80 4.64 6.93
CA ALA A 114 8.22 5.24 8.19
C ALA A 114 9.37 6.24 8.01
N ILE A 115 9.47 7.15 8.95
CA ILE A 115 10.50 8.19 9.03
C ILE A 115 11.38 7.88 10.23
N VAL A 116 12.68 8.06 10.10
CA VAL A 116 13.62 7.92 11.22
C VAL A 116 13.33 9.00 12.26
N LYS A 117 12.83 8.57 13.42
CA LYS A 117 12.52 9.45 14.55
C LYS A 117 13.76 9.73 15.38
N ASP A 118 14.49 8.68 15.74
CA ASP A 118 15.75 8.76 16.45
C ASP A 118 16.80 7.99 15.67
N THR A 119 17.96 8.61 15.43
CA THR A 119 19.08 7.94 14.76
C THR A 119 19.60 6.77 15.60
N PRO A 120 20.18 5.73 14.97
CA PRO A 120 20.62 4.54 15.68
C PRO A 120 21.59 4.86 16.82
N THR A 121 21.23 4.44 18.02
CA THR A 121 22.12 4.48 19.18
C THR A 121 22.81 3.13 19.30
N VAL A 122 24.13 3.09 19.17
CA VAL A 122 24.94 1.88 19.29
C VAL A 122 25.82 1.98 20.52
N SER A 123 25.62 1.11 21.50
CA SER A 123 26.44 1.05 22.71
C SER A 123 27.71 0.21 22.42
N PRO A 124 28.90 0.78 22.42
CA PRO A 124 30.13 0.04 22.11
C PRO A 124 30.52 -0.84 23.31
N LYS A 125 30.31 -2.14 23.21
CA LYS A 125 31.02 -3.12 24.04
C LYS A 125 32.09 -3.80 23.19
N ARG A 126 33.16 -4.24 23.81
CA ARG A 126 34.38 -4.70 23.13
C ARG A 126 34.16 -5.80 22.08
N ASN A 127 33.10 -6.59 22.20
CA ASN A 127 32.74 -7.69 21.27
C ASN A 127 31.25 -7.78 20.96
N ASP A 128 30.43 -6.81 21.38
CA ASP A 128 29.00 -6.87 21.28
C ASP A 128 28.41 -5.45 21.39
N GLY A 129 27.82 -4.97 20.31
CA GLY A 129 27.19 -3.64 20.25
C GLY A 129 25.68 -3.77 20.33
N ALA A 130 25.05 -3.41 21.46
CA ALA A 130 23.60 -3.25 21.49
C ALA A 130 23.23 -2.00 20.69
N PHE A 131 22.20 -2.09 19.88
CA PHE A 131 21.63 -0.93 19.18
C PHE A 131 20.14 -0.78 19.42
N MET A 132 19.68 0.45 19.31
CA MET A 132 18.27 0.82 19.31
C MET A 132 18.04 1.84 18.20
N LEU A 133 16.96 1.64 17.45
CA LEU A 133 16.50 2.50 16.37
C LEU A 133 15.02 2.76 16.57
N ARG A 134 14.59 4.00 16.40
CA ARG A 134 13.17 4.35 16.43
C ARG A 134 12.71 4.95 15.11
N LEU A 135 11.65 4.38 14.58
CA LEU A 135 10.96 4.84 13.39
C LEU A 135 9.57 5.32 13.75
N PHE A 136 9.09 6.33 13.06
CA PHE A 136 7.72 6.81 13.18
C PHE A 136 7.01 6.63 11.84
N ALA A 137 5.89 5.91 11.86
CA ALA A 137 5.01 5.72 10.73
C ALA A 137 3.79 6.64 10.89
N PRO A 138 3.63 7.67 10.04
CA PRO A 138 2.44 8.52 10.05
C PRO A 138 1.16 7.75 9.76
N ASP A 139 1.20 6.87 8.75
CA ASP A 139 0.17 5.85 8.51
C ASP A 139 0.49 4.62 9.38
N PRO A 140 -0.35 4.27 10.36
CA PRO A 140 -0.04 3.20 11.31
C PRO A 140 -0.26 1.80 10.76
N TYR A 141 -0.77 1.64 9.54
CA TYR A 141 -1.06 0.35 8.95
C TYR A 141 0.15 -0.27 8.25
N PHE A 142 0.31 -1.57 8.46
CA PHE A 142 1.17 -2.38 7.62
C PHE A 142 0.45 -2.68 6.31
N ARG A 143 1.18 -2.72 5.21
CA ARG A 143 0.62 -3.03 3.89
C ARG A 143 1.25 -4.29 3.34
N ASP A 144 0.45 -5.10 2.65
CA ASP A 144 1.00 -6.23 1.90
C ASP A 144 2.01 -5.71 0.87
N LEU A 145 3.16 -6.37 0.76
CA LEU A 145 4.15 -6.05 -0.28
C LEU A 145 3.65 -6.42 -1.67
N LYS A 146 2.77 -7.42 -1.75
CA LYS A 146 2.15 -7.84 -3.00
C LYS A 146 0.97 -6.93 -3.34
N THR A 147 1.13 -6.13 -4.38
CA THR A 147 0.04 -5.33 -4.94
C THR A 147 -1.03 -6.23 -5.55
N GLN A 148 -2.28 -5.99 -5.20
CA GLN A 148 -3.44 -6.62 -5.81
C GLN A 148 -3.84 -5.83 -7.06
N TYR A 149 -4.20 -6.54 -8.13
CA TYR A 149 -4.65 -5.97 -9.38
C TYR A 149 -6.05 -6.47 -9.70
N VAL A 150 -6.93 -5.55 -10.06
CA VAL A 150 -8.28 -5.83 -10.52
C VAL A 150 -8.41 -5.33 -11.95
N GLU A 151 -8.53 -6.26 -12.89
CA GLU A 151 -8.72 -5.96 -14.30
C GLU A 151 -10.19 -6.02 -14.65
N PHE A 152 -10.65 -5.08 -15.45
CA PHE A 152 -12.03 -5.02 -15.92
C PHE A 152 -12.12 -5.67 -17.29
N SER A 153 -12.98 -6.67 -17.40
CA SER A 153 -13.28 -7.33 -18.68
C SER A 153 -14.59 -6.81 -19.25
N SER A 154 -14.52 -6.34 -20.47
CA SER A 154 -15.69 -5.86 -21.22
C SER A 154 -16.24 -6.90 -22.20
N THR A 155 -15.56 -8.06 -22.32
CA THR A 155 -15.95 -9.05 -23.34
C THR A 155 -16.89 -10.10 -22.77
N THR A 156 -18.10 -10.14 -23.29
CA THR A 156 -19.06 -11.22 -23.02
C THR A 156 -19.00 -12.23 -24.15
N ALA A 157 -18.73 -13.50 -23.84
CA ALA A 157 -18.77 -14.55 -24.85
C ALA A 157 -20.22 -14.77 -25.34
N ASN A 158 -20.41 -14.71 -26.65
CA ASN A 158 -21.74 -14.90 -27.26
C ASN A 158 -22.06 -16.38 -27.56
N PHE A 159 -21.23 -17.32 -27.06
CA PHE A 159 -21.45 -18.73 -27.29
C PHE A 159 -21.06 -19.59 -26.08
N THR A 160 -21.70 -20.75 -25.96
CA THR A 160 -21.34 -21.82 -25.04
C THR A 160 -21.15 -23.13 -25.83
N PHE A 161 -20.22 -23.97 -25.39
CA PHE A 161 -19.97 -25.28 -26.02
C PHE A 161 -21.03 -26.31 -25.56
N PRO A 162 -21.47 -27.22 -26.45
CA PRO A 162 -21.20 -27.33 -27.91
C PRO A 162 -22.04 -26.33 -28.72
N PHE A 163 -21.48 -25.74 -29.77
CA PHE A 163 -22.20 -24.87 -30.72
C PHE A 163 -22.03 -25.32 -32.15
N THR A 164 -22.98 -24.95 -33.00
CA THR A 164 -22.95 -25.24 -34.44
C THR A 164 -22.91 -23.92 -35.19
N LEU A 165 -21.95 -23.77 -36.10
CA LEU A 165 -21.87 -22.62 -37.00
C LEU A 165 -22.99 -22.71 -38.03
N SER A 166 -24.02 -21.89 -37.89
CA SER A 166 -25.16 -21.84 -38.83
C SER A 166 -25.12 -20.63 -39.77
N GLU A 167 -24.26 -19.66 -39.54
CA GLU A 167 -24.20 -18.40 -40.33
C GLU A 167 -22.78 -18.12 -40.83
N LYS A 168 -22.70 -17.34 -41.92
CA LYS A 168 -21.44 -16.94 -42.54
C LYS A 168 -20.64 -15.90 -41.73
N THR A 169 -21.28 -15.22 -40.80
CA THR A 169 -20.68 -14.26 -39.88
C THR A 169 -20.93 -14.70 -38.45
N PHE A 170 -19.87 -14.95 -37.71
CA PHE A 170 -19.94 -15.40 -36.35
C PHE A 170 -19.27 -14.34 -35.42
N VAL A 171 -20.05 -13.80 -34.50
CA VAL A 171 -19.55 -12.84 -33.51
C VAL A 171 -19.16 -13.61 -32.25
N LEU A 172 -17.87 -13.71 -31.99
CA LEU A 172 -17.31 -14.48 -30.90
C LEU A 172 -17.60 -13.85 -29.50
N GLY A 173 -17.82 -12.55 -29.47
CA GLY A 173 -18.14 -11.83 -28.25
C GLY A 173 -18.72 -10.46 -28.55
N SER A 174 -19.38 -9.88 -27.59
CA SER A 174 -19.81 -8.47 -27.61
C SER A 174 -19.08 -7.71 -26.50
N VAL A 175 -18.77 -6.45 -26.76
CA VAL A 175 -18.18 -5.54 -25.76
C VAL A 175 -19.32 -4.89 -24.99
N ALA A 176 -19.32 -5.02 -23.67
CA ALA A 176 -20.29 -4.37 -22.81
C ALA A 176 -19.94 -2.89 -22.64
N PRO A 177 -20.91 -1.97 -22.69
CA PRO A 177 -20.69 -0.54 -22.49
C PRO A 177 -20.33 -0.20 -21.03
N THR A 178 -20.64 -1.07 -20.12
CA THR A 178 -20.31 -0.91 -18.69
C THR A 178 -19.53 -2.12 -18.24
N MET A 179 -18.39 -1.90 -17.64
CA MET A 179 -17.53 -2.94 -17.13
C MET A 179 -17.63 -3.00 -15.61
N THR A 180 -17.74 -4.20 -15.07
CA THR A 180 -17.82 -4.42 -13.63
C THR A 180 -16.72 -5.36 -13.17
N ALA A 181 -16.16 -5.09 -12.00
CA ALA A 181 -15.22 -5.98 -11.35
C ALA A 181 -15.37 -5.87 -9.82
N ASN A 182 -14.98 -6.91 -9.09
CA ASN A 182 -14.98 -6.91 -7.64
C ASN A 182 -13.55 -6.77 -7.14
N ALA A 183 -13.28 -5.71 -6.37
CA ALA A 183 -12.04 -5.52 -5.63
C ALA A 183 -12.23 -6.01 -4.19
N TYR A 184 -11.57 -7.11 -3.82
CA TYR A 184 -11.65 -7.67 -2.48
C TYR A 184 -10.48 -7.17 -1.63
N ASN A 185 -10.76 -6.28 -0.67
CA ASN A 185 -9.80 -5.81 0.32
C ASN A 185 -9.83 -6.74 1.53
N ASP A 186 -8.82 -7.59 1.68
CA ASP A 186 -8.66 -8.53 2.79
C ASP A 186 -7.98 -7.92 4.03
N GLY A 187 -7.73 -6.61 4.01
CA GLY A 187 -7.14 -5.87 5.12
C GLY A 187 -8.13 -5.53 6.24
N ASP A 188 -7.63 -4.84 7.27
CA ASP A 188 -8.38 -4.45 8.46
C ASP A 188 -8.97 -3.04 8.35
N ALA A 189 -8.65 -2.29 7.30
CA ALA A 189 -9.09 -0.90 7.10
C ALA A 189 -9.36 -0.60 5.62
N PRO A 190 -10.07 0.50 5.32
CA PRO A 190 -10.16 1.00 3.95
C PRO A 190 -8.79 1.35 3.38
N THR A 191 -8.62 1.17 2.07
CA THR A 191 -7.36 1.45 1.37
C THR A 191 -7.56 2.37 0.18
N ALA A 192 -6.59 3.25 -0.05
CA ALA A 192 -6.46 3.99 -1.29
C ALA A 192 -6.05 3.02 -2.42
N TYR A 193 -6.35 3.41 -3.64
CA TYR A 193 -6.03 2.63 -4.84
C TYR A 193 -5.43 3.52 -5.91
N THR A 194 -4.71 2.92 -6.83
CA THR A 194 -4.30 3.53 -8.10
C THR A 194 -5.24 3.02 -9.18
N LEU A 195 -5.80 3.95 -9.96
CA LEU A 195 -6.65 3.68 -11.11
C LEU A 195 -5.88 4.04 -12.38
N ALA A 196 -5.72 3.10 -13.29
CA ALA A 196 -5.20 3.33 -14.63
C ALA A 196 -6.30 3.08 -15.65
N ILE A 197 -6.58 4.06 -16.50
CA ILE A 197 -7.57 3.99 -17.59
C ILE A 197 -6.82 4.19 -18.91
N THR A 198 -6.83 3.18 -19.77
CA THR A 198 -6.27 3.25 -21.12
C THR A 198 -7.40 3.34 -22.13
N ALA A 199 -7.40 4.38 -22.94
CA ALA A 199 -8.37 4.58 -24.00
C ALA A 199 -8.03 3.66 -25.19
N LEU A 200 -8.89 2.67 -25.48
CA LEU A 200 -8.76 1.79 -26.65
C LEU A 200 -9.28 2.44 -27.94
N GLN A 201 -10.01 3.50 -27.81
CA GLN A 201 -10.52 4.43 -28.81
C GLN A 201 -10.87 5.73 -28.10
N THR A 202 -11.15 6.82 -28.81
CA THR A 202 -11.54 8.09 -28.18
C THR A 202 -12.74 7.90 -27.25
N ILE A 203 -12.58 8.30 -25.97
CA ILE A 203 -13.62 8.24 -24.94
C ILE A 203 -13.76 9.59 -24.26
N THR A 204 -14.98 9.94 -23.83
CA THR A 204 -15.24 11.13 -23.05
C THR A 204 -15.82 10.79 -21.67
N ASN A 205 -15.48 11.61 -20.71
CA ASN A 205 -15.96 11.53 -19.34
C ASN A 205 -15.79 10.11 -18.71
N PRO A 206 -14.56 9.60 -18.62
CA PRO A 206 -14.31 8.33 -17.95
C PRO A 206 -14.71 8.42 -16.49
N ARG A 207 -15.32 7.34 -15.97
CA ARG A 207 -15.88 7.28 -14.63
C ARG A 207 -15.68 5.91 -14.00
N LEU A 208 -15.22 5.91 -12.74
CA LEU A 208 -15.19 4.75 -11.84
C LEU A 208 -16.19 4.98 -10.71
N SER A 209 -17.05 4.01 -10.45
CA SER A 209 -18.06 4.06 -9.39
C SER A 209 -17.96 2.87 -8.45
N CYS A 210 -18.26 3.09 -7.16
CA CYS A 210 -18.41 2.07 -6.14
C CYS A 210 -19.64 2.40 -5.28
N GLY A 211 -20.74 1.65 -5.48
CA GLY A 211 -22.02 1.96 -4.89
C GLY A 211 -22.54 3.34 -5.33
N ASN A 212 -22.75 4.24 -4.37
CA ASN A 212 -23.21 5.61 -4.61
C ASN A 212 -22.09 6.65 -4.76
N LYS A 213 -20.84 6.23 -4.62
CA LYS A 213 -19.65 7.09 -4.77
C LYS A 213 -19.05 6.91 -6.15
N TYR A 214 -18.44 7.97 -6.69
CA TYR A 214 -17.75 7.88 -7.97
C TYR A 214 -16.62 8.90 -8.10
N ILE A 215 -15.69 8.60 -8.98
CA ILE A 215 -14.68 9.52 -9.51
C ILE A 215 -14.93 9.62 -11.02
N ALA A 216 -15.07 10.81 -11.54
CA ALA A 216 -15.24 11.08 -12.98
C ALA A 216 -14.39 12.26 -13.42
N PHE A 217 -13.99 12.25 -14.67
CA PHE A 217 -13.20 13.33 -15.27
C PHE A 217 -13.94 13.92 -16.46
N ALA A 218 -14.15 15.23 -16.45
CA ALA A 218 -14.78 15.99 -17.54
C ALA A 218 -13.75 16.29 -18.65
N MET A 219 -13.27 15.22 -19.30
CA MET A 219 -12.24 15.29 -20.34
C MET A 219 -12.42 14.21 -21.40
N THR A 220 -11.71 14.40 -22.52
CA THR A 220 -11.61 13.40 -23.60
C THR A 220 -10.23 12.78 -23.57
N LEU A 221 -10.17 11.44 -23.67
CA LEU A 221 -8.96 10.67 -23.89
C LEU A 221 -8.98 10.17 -25.33
N GLU A 222 -7.91 10.45 -26.06
CA GLU A 222 -7.72 9.93 -27.42
C GLU A 222 -7.22 8.47 -27.36
N GLU A 223 -7.25 7.80 -28.51
CA GLU A 223 -6.80 6.41 -28.60
C GLU A 223 -5.36 6.25 -28.10
N ASN A 224 -5.16 5.27 -27.19
CA ASN A 224 -3.92 4.98 -26.48
C ASN A 224 -3.43 6.03 -25.46
N ASP A 225 -4.25 7.00 -25.12
CA ASP A 225 -4.01 7.84 -23.94
C ASP A 225 -4.21 7.01 -22.66
N GLU A 226 -3.39 7.28 -21.64
CA GLU A 226 -3.49 6.66 -20.33
C GLU A 226 -3.68 7.70 -19.24
N LEU A 227 -4.78 7.60 -18.50
CA LEU A 227 -5.05 8.41 -17.31
C LEU A 227 -4.74 7.59 -16.07
N ILE A 228 -3.75 8.04 -15.27
CA ILE A 228 -3.37 7.41 -14.02
C ILE A 228 -3.81 8.31 -12.87
N VAL A 229 -4.55 7.73 -11.93
CA VAL A 229 -5.11 8.41 -10.76
C VAL A 229 -4.66 7.70 -9.50
N TRP A 230 -4.06 8.44 -8.56
CA TRP A 230 -3.60 7.87 -7.30
C TRP A 230 -3.65 8.87 -6.15
N ARG A 231 -3.37 8.38 -4.96
CA ARG A 231 -3.21 9.21 -3.77
C ARG A 231 -1.88 8.87 -3.11
N ASP A 232 -1.13 9.92 -2.74
CA ASP A 232 0.12 9.77 -2.01
C ASP A 232 -0.09 9.39 -0.54
N ASP A 233 0.98 9.00 0.15
CA ASP A 233 0.98 8.65 1.58
C ASP A 233 0.57 9.84 2.48
N ASP A 234 0.69 11.08 2.01
CA ASP A 234 0.24 12.29 2.69
C ASP A 234 -1.24 12.62 2.45
N GLY A 235 -1.91 11.84 1.59
CA GLY A 235 -3.31 12.00 1.22
C GLY A 235 -3.53 12.91 0.00
N SER A 236 -2.48 13.46 -0.60
CA SER A 236 -2.57 14.29 -1.81
C SER A 236 -3.10 13.46 -2.99
N PHE A 237 -4.05 14.04 -3.73
CA PHE A 237 -4.67 13.40 -4.88
C PHE A 237 -3.98 13.85 -6.17
N HIS A 238 -3.69 12.90 -7.04
CA HIS A 238 -3.03 13.10 -8.32
C HIS A 238 -3.82 12.44 -9.44
N ALA A 239 -3.78 13.07 -10.60
CA ALA A 239 -4.34 12.54 -11.84
C ALA A 239 -3.47 12.99 -13.02
N ASP A 240 -2.73 12.08 -13.61
CA ASP A 240 -1.81 12.34 -14.69
C ASP A 240 -2.28 11.70 -15.99
N LEU A 241 -2.35 12.49 -17.05
CA LEU A 241 -2.62 12.04 -18.40
C LEU A 241 -1.31 11.86 -19.16
N HIS A 242 -1.04 10.63 -19.56
CA HIS A 242 0.01 10.25 -20.49
C HIS A 242 -0.56 10.20 -21.91
N GLN A 243 -0.20 11.17 -22.75
CA GLN A 243 -0.70 11.24 -24.11
C GLN A 243 0.04 10.26 -25.04
N SER A 244 -0.72 9.61 -25.90
CA SER A 244 -0.20 8.74 -26.93
C SER A 244 0.79 9.47 -27.84
N GLY A 245 1.96 8.87 -28.08
CA GLY A 245 2.97 9.40 -28.99
C GLY A 245 3.86 10.53 -28.46
N GLY A 246 3.86 10.82 -27.14
CA GLY A 246 4.72 11.82 -26.52
C GLY A 246 5.12 11.48 -25.09
N ASP A 247 6.27 12.01 -24.65
CA ASP A 247 6.72 11.90 -23.24
C ASP A 247 6.01 12.93 -22.34
N LYS A 248 4.92 13.54 -22.83
CA LYS A 248 4.23 14.60 -22.11
C LYS A 248 3.23 14.04 -21.13
N VAL A 249 3.44 14.36 -19.87
CA VAL A 249 2.50 14.09 -18.78
C VAL A 249 1.78 15.38 -18.44
N LEU A 250 0.45 15.34 -18.39
CA LEU A 250 -0.41 16.48 -18.07
C LEU A 250 -1.11 16.23 -16.75
N ASP A 251 -0.95 17.16 -15.80
CA ASP A 251 -1.77 17.19 -14.60
C ASP A 251 -3.24 17.39 -14.98
N SER A 252 -4.06 16.42 -14.66
CA SER A 252 -5.47 16.34 -15.02
C SER A 252 -6.43 16.48 -13.84
N VAL A 253 -5.94 16.82 -12.65
CA VAL A 253 -6.76 17.05 -11.45
C VAL A 253 -7.83 18.13 -11.70
N GLN A 254 -7.52 19.14 -12.50
CA GLN A 254 -8.46 20.21 -12.86
C GLN A 254 -9.69 19.75 -13.65
N TYR A 255 -9.66 18.55 -14.24
CA TYR A 255 -10.79 17.98 -14.98
C TYR A 255 -11.65 17.05 -14.13
N LEU A 256 -11.33 16.94 -12.82
CA LEU A 256 -12.16 16.17 -11.90
C LEU A 256 -13.57 16.80 -11.86
N ASP A 257 -14.60 15.97 -12.06
CA ASP A 257 -16.00 16.39 -11.97
C ASP A 257 -16.34 16.83 -10.54
N ASP A 258 -17.05 17.97 -10.40
CA ASP A 258 -17.41 18.56 -9.10
C ASP A 258 -18.21 17.64 -8.19
N GLY A 259 -18.94 16.67 -8.76
CA GLY A 259 -19.69 15.66 -8.01
C GLY A 259 -18.87 14.46 -7.59
N SER A 260 -17.59 14.39 -7.96
CA SER A 260 -16.72 13.27 -7.63
C SER A 260 -16.47 13.16 -6.13
N THR A 261 -16.48 11.94 -5.64
CA THR A 261 -16.14 11.61 -4.26
C THR A 261 -14.88 10.75 -4.26
N LEU A 262 -13.80 11.27 -3.71
CA LEU A 262 -12.56 10.52 -3.54
C LEU A 262 -12.76 9.41 -2.49
N PHE A 263 -13.21 8.25 -2.94
CA PHE A 263 -13.50 7.13 -2.06
C PHE A 263 -12.30 6.18 -1.92
N GLU A 264 -12.34 5.38 -0.88
CA GLU A 264 -11.40 4.29 -0.62
C GLU A 264 -12.12 2.95 -0.76
N LEU A 265 -11.38 1.89 -1.05
CA LEU A 265 -11.91 0.53 -1.06
C LEU A 265 -12.13 0.10 0.40
N GLY A 266 -13.38 -0.15 0.76
CA GLY A 266 -13.74 -0.67 2.08
C GLY A 266 -13.21 -2.08 2.32
N VAL A 267 -13.23 -2.53 3.56
CA VAL A 267 -12.90 -3.93 3.91
C VAL A 267 -13.91 -4.89 3.27
N GLY A 268 -13.43 -5.97 2.67
CA GLY A 268 -14.23 -6.97 1.98
C GLY A 268 -14.51 -6.60 0.51
N ASP A 269 -15.71 -6.94 0.04
CA ASP A 269 -16.12 -6.80 -1.36
C ASP A 269 -16.42 -5.35 -1.76
N ASN A 270 -15.79 -4.88 -2.83
CA ASN A 270 -16.03 -3.58 -3.45
C ASN A 270 -16.42 -3.78 -4.92
N ASN A 271 -17.71 -3.66 -5.22
CA ASN A 271 -18.21 -3.76 -6.58
C ASN A 271 -17.91 -2.46 -7.34
N LEU A 272 -16.92 -2.52 -8.21
CA LEU A 272 -16.49 -1.41 -9.05
C LEU A 272 -17.21 -1.45 -10.40
N VAL A 273 -17.63 -0.31 -10.87
CA VAL A 273 -18.27 -0.13 -12.17
C VAL A 273 -17.57 0.98 -12.92
N VAL A 274 -17.13 0.69 -14.12
CA VAL A 274 -16.47 1.65 -15.01
C VAL A 274 -17.39 1.97 -16.20
N SER A 275 -17.46 3.23 -16.55
CA SER A 275 -18.27 3.72 -17.67
C SER A 275 -17.65 4.97 -18.30
N ASN A 276 -18.06 5.27 -19.51
CA ASN A 276 -17.79 6.52 -20.23
C ASN A 276 -19.05 6.96 -20.95
N ARG A 277 -19.04 8.18 -21.49
CA ARG A 277 -20.22 8.76 -22.14
C ARG A 277 -20.66 8.00 -23.39
N GLU A 278 -19.72 7.51 -24.17
CA GLU A 278 -19.96 6.79 -25.43
C GLU A 278 -20.40 5.33 -25.20
N GLY A 279 -20.19 4.80 -24.00
CA GLY A 279 -20.45 3.38 -23.70
C GLY A 279 -19.54 2.44 -24.48
N VAL A 280 -18.28 2.85 -24.72
CA VAL A 280 -17.30 2.06 -25.47
C VAL A 280 -16.27 1.41 -24.54
N ALA A 281 -15.56 0.40 -25.05
CA ALA A 281 -14.56 -0.31 -24.29
C ALA A 281 -13.33 0.56 -23.99
N MET A 282 -12.77 0.37 -22.79
CA MET A 282 -11.50 0.92 -22.34
C MET A 282 -10.75 -0.11 -21.51
N GLY A 283 -9.43 -0.03 -21.47
CA GLY A 283 -8.62 -0.81 -20.54
C GLY A 283 -8.68 -0.15 -19.16
N VAL A 284 -8.99 -0.90 -18.12
CA VAL A 284 -9.01 -0.35 -16.75
C VAL A 284 -8.36 -1.33 -15.81
N VAL A 285 -7.44 -0.80 -15.00
CA VAL A 285 -6.77 -1.54 -13.94
C VAL A 285 -6.88 -0.74 -12.64
N VAL A 286 -7.36 -1.39 -11.60
CA VAL A 286 -7.31 -0.86 -10.23
C VAL A 286 -6.29 -1.66 -9.46
N SER A 287 -5.33 -0.99 -8.84
CA SER A 287 -4.31 -1.62 -8.01
C SER A 287 -4.27 -1.05 -6.61
N PHE A 288 -4.07 -1.89 -5.61
CA PHE A 288 -4.02 -1.50 -4.20
C PHE A 288 -3.23 -2.50 -3.36
N ASN A 289 -2.85 -2.07 -2.16
CA ASN A 289 -2.23 -2.90 -1.15
C ASN A 289 -3.12 -2.90 0.09
N SER A 290 -3.49 -4.08 0.58
CA SER A 290 -4.36 -4.21 1.76
C SER A 290 -3.66 -3.74 3.03
N PRO A 291 -4.33 -2.93 3.88
CA PRO A 291 -3.78 -2.42 5.13
C PRO A 291 -4.12 -3.34 6.30
N PHE A 292 -3.13 -3.65 7.14
CA PHE A 292 -3.26 -4.49 8.32
C PHE A 292 -2.94 -3.70 9.60
N SER A 293 -3.74 -3.87 10.63
CA SER A 293 -3.58 -3.20 11.91
C SER A 293 -2.38 -3.69 12.72
N GLY A 294 -1.87 -4.87 12.40
CA GLY A 294 -0.69 -5.47 13.00
C GLY A 294 -0.18 -6.63 12.18
N VAL A 295 1.07 -7.00 12.39
CA VAL A 295 1.67 -8.21 11.82
C VAL A 295 2.01 -9.15 12.96
N SER A 296 1.63 -10.42 12.83
CA SER A 296 2.06 -11.48 13.73
C SER A 296 3.39 -12.03 13.25
N GLU A 297 4.23 -12.42 14.19
CA GLU A 297 5.43 -13.20 13.91
C GLU A 297 5.04 -14.47 13.13
N ALA A 298 5.73 -14.74 12.04
CA ALA A 298 5.54 -15.94 11.25
C ALA A 298 6.20 -17.18 11.90
#